data_2d8de76acb41a8c6fb148eed70c4d710
#
_entry.id   2d8de76acb41a8c6fb148eed70c4d710
#
_cell.length_a   1.000
_cell.length_b   1.000
_cell.length_c   1.000
_cell.angle_alpha   90.00
_cell.angle_beta   90.00
_cell.angle_gamma   90.00
#
_symmetry.space_group_name_H-M   'P 1'
#
loop_
_entity.id
_entity.type
_entity.pdbx_description
1 polymer ?
#
loop_
_entity_poly.entity_id
_entity_poly.type
_entity_poly.pdbx_seq_one_letter_code
_entity_poly.pdbx_strand_id
1 'polypeptide(L)'
;LATRALHNISLSATYYGICDQSHIPYSESMFKTLKYTPSYPKKPFASIEQARQWVLGFVTWYNNEHCHSGIKFVTPAQRHRGEDHMILEKRHQVYEAAKRDMPKRWNNRSTRNWQPINEVWLNPPKEHINESINLKQAA
;
A
#
# COMPACT_ATOMS: atom_id res chain seq x y z
N LEU A 1 -20.68 15.06 6.52
CA LEU A 1 -19.94 15.82 5.47
C LEU A 1 -18.49 15.37 5.38
N ALA A 2 -17.80 15.11 6.50
CA ALA A 2 -16.43 14.54 6.51
C ALA A 2 -16.40 13.13 5.88
N THR A 3 -17.45 12.35 6.06
CA THR A 3 -17.61 10.99 5.48
C THR A 3 -17.62 11.00 3.95
N ARG A 4 -18.11 12.08 3.32
CA ARG A 4 -18.18 12.19 1.85
C ARG A 4 -16.82 12.55 1.22
N ALA A 5 -15.99 13.32 1.92
CA ALA A 5 -14.62 13.60 1.47
C ALA A 5 -13.72 12.36 1.56
N LEU A 6 -13.92 11.53 2.60
CA LEU A 6 -13.21 10.25 2.75
C LEU A 6 -13.68 9.20 1.72
N HIS A 7 -14.91 9.32 1.23
CA HIS A 7 -15.45 8.44 0.17
C HIS A 7 -14.67 8.59 -1.15
N ASN A 8 -14.23 9.81 -1.48
CA ASN A 8 -13.43 10.06 -2.68
C ASN A 8 -11.98 9.54 -2.58
N ILE A 9 -11.44 9.35 -1.37
CA ILE A 9 -10.14 8.72 -1.16
C ILE A 9 -10.20 7.22 -1.44
N SER A 10 -11.33 6.60 -1.10
CA SER A 10 -11.59 5.18 -1.34
C SER A 10 -11.83 4.88 -2.83
N LEU A 11 -12.38 5.83 -3.59
CA LEU A 11 -12.79 5.61 -4.98
C LEU A 11 -11.66 5.46 -5.99
N SER A 12 -10.46 5.97 -5.71
CA SER A 12 -9.30 5.72 -6.59
C SER A 12 -8.64 4.35 -6.37
N ALA A 13 -8.97 3.68 -5.26
CA ALA A 13 -8.47 2.34 -4.95
C ALA A 13 -9.51 1.22 -5.18
N THR A 14 -10.77 1.55 -5.42
CA THR A 14 -11.87 0.58 -5.40
C THR A 14 -12.94 0.85 -6.46
N TYR A 15 -12.55 1.01 -7.71
CA TYR A 15 -13.56 1.02 -8.78
C TYR A 15 -13.68 -0.38 -9.39
N TYR A 16 -14.29 -1.32 -8.66
CA TYR A 16 -15.09 -2.42 -9.19
C TYR A 16 -15.99 -3.00 -8.09
N GLY A 17 -17.27 -2.90 -8.34
CA GLY A 17 -18.45 -3.16 -7.59
C GLY A 17 -18.49 -4.36 -6.64
N ILE A 18 -19.45 -4.25 -5.80
CA ILE A 18 -20.11 -5.14 -4.85
C ILE A 18 -19.80 -4.73 -3.41
N CYS A 19 -20.86 -4.23 -2.78
CA CYS A 19 -20.92 -3.93 -1.35
C CYS A 19 -20.89 -5.24 -0.56
N ASP A 20 -19.67 -5.78 -0.33
CA ASP A 20 -19.44 -6.91 0.54
C ASP A 20 -18.65 -6.42 1.76
N GLN A 21 -18.96 -6.93 2.95
CA GLN A 21 -18.33 -6.60 4.23
C GLN A 21 -16.81 -6.87 4.26
N SER A 22 -16.25 -7.47 3.21
CA SER A 22 -14.83 -7.75 3.01
C SER A 22 -13.94 -6.51 2.80
N HIS A 23 -14.53 -5.32 2.56
CA HIS A 23 -13.79 -4.06 2.39
C HIS A 23 -13.32 -3.40 3.71
N ILE A 24 -13.85 -3.87 4.84
CA ILE A 24 -13.58 -3.31 6.18
C ILE A 24 -12.07 -3.27 6.50
N PRO A 25 -11.26 -4.32 6.29
CA PRO A 25 -9.86 -4.32 6.68
C PRO A 25 -9.01 -3.24 5.98
N TYR A 26 -9.31 -2.95 4.71
CA TYR A 26 -8.58 -1.90 3.96
C TYR A 26 -8.96 -0.51 4.42
N SER A 27 -10.26 -0.28 4.66
CA SER A 27 -10.76 0.99 5.22
C SER A 27 -10.19 1.23 6.62
N GLU A 28 -10.16 0.20 7.47
CA GLU A 28 -9.59 0.27 8.81
C GLU A 28 -8.08 0.57 8.77
N SER A 29 -7.33 -0.06 7.86
CA SER A 29 -5.91 0.20 7.68
C SER A 29 -5.65 1.67 7.28
N MET A 30 -6.46 2.20 6.37
CA MET A 30 -6.39 3.61 5.97
C MET A 30 -6.75 4.55 7.13
N PHE A 31 -7.84 4.27 7.84
CA PHE A 31 -8.25 5.06 9.02
C PHE A 31 -7.21 4.99 10.13
N LYS A 32 -6.56 3.85 10.33
CA LYS A 32 -5.46 3.71 11.26
C LYS A 32 -4.29 4.62 10.84
N THR A 33 -3.88 4.60 9.59
CA THR A 33 -2.84 5.49 9.07
C THR A 33 -3.20 6.96 9.27
N LEU A 34 -4.44 7.35 8.96
CA LEU A 34 -4.94 8.71 9.15
C LEU A 34 -4.88 9.13 10.63
N LYS A 35 -5.36 8.28 11.55
CA LYS A 35 -5.44 8.56 12.98
C LYS A 35 -4.08 8.66 13.64
N TYR A 36 -3.10 7.85 13.19
CA TYR A 36 -1.77 7.79 13.79
C TYR A 36 -0.71 8.61 13.03
N THR A 37 -1.12 9.38 12.01
CA THR A 37 -0.19 10.30 11.37
C THR A 37 0.24 11.40 12.35
N PRO A 38 1.53 11.79 12.39
CA PRO A 38 2.02 12.80 13.34
C PRO A 38 1.31 14.16 13.23
N SER A 39 0.79 14.48 12.05
CA SER A 39 0.04 15.69 11.76
C SER A 39 -1.43 15.65 12.21
N TYR A 40 -1.90 14.51 12.78
CA TYR A 40 -3.29 14.42 13.24
C TYR A 40 -3.57 15.39 14.37
N PRO A 41 -4.63 16.22 14.29
CA PRO A 41 -4.92 17.24 15.30
C PRO A 41 -5.21 16.61 16.67
N LYS A 42 -4.56 17.13 17.71
CA LYS A 42 -4.82 16.74 19.10
C LYS A 42 -6.09 17.35 19.66
N LYS A 43 -6.59 18.42 19.03
CA LYS A 43 -7.83 19.12 19.39
C LYS A 43 -8.85 18.99 18.27
N PRO A 44 -10.16 19.05 18.56
CA PRO A 44 -11.18 19.09 17.53
C PRO A 44 -10.96 20.25 16.55
N PHE A 45 -11.35 20.05 15.30
CA PHE A 45 -11.30 21.13 14.31
C PHE A 45 -12.27 22.26 14.68
N ALA A 46 -11.84 23.50 14.55
CA ALA A 46 -12.66 24.67 14.85
C ALA A 46 -13.77 24.88 13.81
N SER A 47 -13.57 24.43 12.57
CA SER A 47 -14.56 24.54 11.50
C SER A 47 -14.48 23.37 10.52
N ILE A 48 -15.51 23.21 9.70
CA ILE A 48 -15.55 22.22 8.61
C ILE A 48 -14.49 22.54 7.56
N GLU A 49 -14.22 23.80 7.30
CA GLU A 49 -13.21 24.26 6.34
C GLU A 49 -11.82 23.85 6.79
N GLN A 50 -11.50 24.01 8.07
CA GLN A 50 -10.24 23.55 8.66
C GLN A 50 -10.09 22.03 8.53
N ALA A 51 -11.15 21.27 8.80
CA ALA A 51 -11.15 19.82 8.65
C ALA A 51 -10.91 19.40 7.19
N ARG A 52 -11.55 20.09 6.24
CA ARG A 52 -11.38 19.83 4.80
C ARG A 52 -9.94 20.10 4.34
N GLN A 53 -9.36 21.22 4.76
CA GLN A 53 -7.97 21.57 4.41
C GLN A 53 -6.99 20.53 4.96
N TRP A 54 -7.18 20.11 6.21
CA TRP A 54 -6.33 19.08 6.79
C TRP A 54 -6.46 17.74 6.04
N VAL A 55 -7.69 17.31 5.75
CA VAL A 55 -7.95 16.07 4.98
C VAL A 55 -7.33 16.16 3.59
N LEU A 56 -7.44 17.30 2.91
CA LEU A 56 -6.82 17.50 1.60
C LEU A 56 -5.30 17.33 1.67
N GLY A 57 -4.66 17.93 2.67
CA GLY A 57 -3.24 17.76 2.92
C GLY A 57 -2.85 16.30 3.18
N PHE A 58 -3.63 15.61 4.02
CA PHE A 58 -3.43 14.18 4.29
C PHE A 58 -3.55 13.34 3.02
N VAL A 59 -4.58 13.55 2.20
CA VAL A 59 -4.78 12.82 0.93
C VAL A 59 -3.63 13.05 -0.04
N THR A 60 -3.17 14.28 -0.15
CA THR A 60 -2.05 14.64 -1.01
C THR A 60 -0.78 13.91 -0.57
N TRP A 61 -0.46 13.96 0.71
CA TRP A 61 0.66 13.23 1.29
C TRP A 61 0.53 11.71 1.10
N TYR A 62 -0.65 11.15 1.41
CA TYR A 62 -0.91 9.72 1.33
C TYR A 62 -0.73 9.17 -0.09
N ASN A 63 -1.19 9.90 -1.09
CA ASN A 63 -1.11 9.47 -2.48
C ASN A 63 0.28 9.66 -3.09
N ASN A 64 1.00 10.71 -2.71
CA ASN A 64 2.23 11.09 -3.40
C ASN A 64 3.52 10.77 -2.63
N GLU A 65 3.46 10.65 -1.30
CA GLU A 65 4.65 10.48 -0.47
C GLU A 65 4.63 9.20 0.36
N HIS A 66 3.45 8.78 0.84
CA HIS A 66 3.36 7.60 1.68
C HIS A 66 3.57 6.31 0.90
N CYS A 67 4.63 5.56 1.26
CA CYS A 67 4.98 4.30 0.62
C CYS A 67 4.30 3.11 1.31
N HIS A 68 3.49 2.36 0.57
CA HIS A 68 2.75 1.22 1.10
C HIS A 68 3.52 -0.09 0.98
N SER A 69 3.68 -0.80 2.09
CA SER A 69 4.31 -2.13 2.10
C SER A 69 3.55 -3.15 1.24
N GLY A 70 2.23 -3.08 1.22
CA GLY A 70 1.36 -3.95 0.42
C GLY A 70 1.57 -3.83 -1.09
N ILE A 71 2.07 -2.71 -1.58
CA ILE A 71 2.44 -2.49 -3.00
C ILE A 71 3.96 -2.32 -3.17
N LYS A 72 4.75 -3.02 -2.36
CA LYS A 72 6.22 -3.03 -2.45
C LYS A 72 6.87 -1.66 -2.22
N PHE A 73 6.31 -0.84 -1.32
CA PHE A 73 6.84 0.48 -0.95
C PHE A 73 6.92 1.49 -2.10
N VAL A 74 6.00 1.44 -3.02
CA VAL A 74 5.70 2.54 -3.94
C VAL A 74 4.55 3.37 -3.40
N THR A 75 4.34 4.58 -3.92
CA THR A 75 3.20 5.40 -3.55
C THR A 75 1.97 5.00 -4.37
N PRO A 76 0.73 5.24 -3.90
CA PRO A 76 -0.47 5.01 -4.68
C PRO A 76 -0.45 5.71 -6.04
N ALA A 77 0.03 6.96 -6.09
CA ALA A 77 0.13 7.72 -7.33
C ALA A 77 1.11 7.07 -8.33
N GLN A 78 2.27 6.60 -7.86
CA GLN A 78 3.24 5.89 -8.72
C GLN A 78 2.63 4.60 -9.28
N ARG A 79 1.93 3.84 -8.42
CA ARG A 79 1.23 2.62 -8.87
C ARG A 79 0.15 2.93 -9.89
N HIS A 80 -0.66 3.95 -9.65
CA HIS A 80 -1.75 4.36 -10.55
C HIS A 80 -1.24 4.79 -11.93
N ARG A 81 -0.08 5.45 -11.99
CA ARG A 81 0.58 5.84 -13.25
C ARG A 81 1.39 4.73 -13.93
N GLY A 82 1.48 3.54 -13.32
CA GLY A 82 2.27 2.43 -13.85
C GLY A 82 3.80 2.61 -13.70
N GLU A 83 4.25 3.58 -12.93
CA GLU A 83 5.67 3.86 -12.68
C GLU A 83 6.33 2.83 -11.76
N ASP A 84 5.52 2.08 -11.03
CA ASP A 84 5.97 1.06 -10.08
C ASP A 84 6.85 -0.02 -10.74
N HIS A 85 6.57 -0.42 -11.98
CA HIS A 85 7.36 -1.42 -12.70
C HIS A 85 8.83 -1.01 -12.81
N MET A 86 9.10 0.22 -13.26
CA MET A 86 10.46 0.74 -13.36
C MET A 86 11.14 0.88 -12.00
N ILE A 87 10.38 1.35 -11.00
CA ILE A 87 10.90 1.55 -9.64
C ILE A 87 11.29 0.20 -9.02
N LEU A 88 10.45 -0.81 -9.18
CA LEU A 88 10.69 -2.14 -8.61
C LEU A 88 11.82 -2.86 -9.33
N GLU A 89 11.92 -2.74 -10.65
CA GLU A 89 13.02 -3.29 -11.44
C GLU A 89 14.37 -2.65 -11.01
N LYS A 90 14.41 -1.34 -10.88
CA LYS A 90 15.61 -0.65 -10.39
C LYS A 90 16.01 -1.11 -8.98
N ARG A 91 15.04 -1.31 -8.08
CA ARG A 91 15.32 -1.86 -6.75
C ARG A 91 15.86 -3.28 -6.83
N HIS A 92 15.30 -4.12 -7.68
CA HIS A 92 15.79 -5.47 -7.90
C HIS A 92 17.26 -5.45 -8.32
N GLN A 93 17.60 -4.64 -9.31
CA GLN A 93 18.98 -4.50 -9.81
C GLN A 93 19.96 -4.04 -8.70
N VAL A 94 19.56 -3.08 -7.88
CA VAL A 94 20.38 -2.60 -6.74
C VAL A 94 20.61 -3.71 -5.73
N TYR A 95 19.58 -4.50 -5.39
CA TYR A 95 19.72 -5.62 -4.45
C TYR A 95 20.58 -6.74 -5.00
N GLU A 96 20.47 -7.08 -6.29
CA GLU A 96 21.30 -8.10 -6.93
C GLU A 96 22.76 -7.62 -7.06
N ALA A 97 23.01 -6.36 -7.34
CA ALA A 97 24.35 -5.79 -7.33
C ALA A 97 24.96 -5.87 -5.92
N ALA A 98 24.24 -5.42 -4.90
CA ALA A 98 24.71 -5.49 -3.51
C ALA A 98 24.97 -6.93 -3.03
N LYS A 99 24.19 -7.92 -3.53
CA LYS A 99 24.43 -9.33 -3.24
C LYS A 99 25.70 -9.84 -3.91
N ARG A 100 25.98 -9.44 -5.14
CA ARG A 100 27.24 -9.79 -5.84
C ARG A 100 28.46 -9.22 -5.14
N ASP A 101 28.36 -7.96 -4.67
CA ASP A 101 29.47 -7.28 -4.00
C ASP A 101 29.74 -7.87 -2.61
N MET A 102 28.70 -8.29 -1.89
CA MET A 102 28.80 -8.83 -0.53
C MET A 102 28.01 -10.14 -0.34
N PRO A 103 28.38 -11.25 -1.01
CA PRO A 103 27.60 -12.50 -0.98
C PRO A 103 27.44 -13.08 0.44
N LYS A 104 28.44 -12.92 1.31
CA LYS A 104 28.40 -13.39 2.69
C LYS A 104 27.24 -12.80 3.52
N ARG A 105 26.79 -11.57 3.20
CA ARG A 105 25.66 -10.92 3.88
C ARG A 105 24.34 -11.66 3.63
N TRP A 106 24.19 -12.28 2.49
CA TRP A 106 22.96 -13.00 2.12
C TRP A 106 22.94 -14.47 2.49
N ASN A 107 24.09 -15.07 2.89
CA ASN A 107 24.15 -16.48 3.32
C ASN A 107 23.44 -17.44 2.35
N ASN A 108 23.66 -17.29 1.06
CA ASN A 108 23.01 -18.00 -0.03
C ASN A 108 21.48 -17.79 -0.15
N ARG A 109 20.90 -16.88 0.64
CA ARG A 109 19.47 -16.55 0.50
C ARG A 109 19.23 -15.69 -0.73
N SER A 110 18.02 -15.78 -1.28
CA SER A 110 17.55 -14.90 -2.35
C SER A 110 17.42 -13.46 -1.85
N THR A 111 17.49 -12.51 -2.76
CA THR A 111 17.14 -11.12 -2.46
C THR A 111 15.63 -10.97 -2.30
N ARG A 112 15.17 -9.80 -1.83
CA ARG A 112 13.76 -9.53 -1.68
C ARG A 112 13.05 -9.62 -3.03
N ASN A 113 11.87 -10.27 -3.05
CA ASN A 113 11.02 -10.29 -4.24
C ASN A 113 10.42 -8.90 -4.51
N TRP A 114 10.85 -8.27 -5.60
CA TRP A 114 10.39 -6.97 -6.07
C TRP A 114 9.39 -7.07 -7.24
N GLN A 115 8.89 -8.26 -7.57
CA GLN A 115 7.87 -8.41 -8.62
C GLN A 115 6.60 -7.63 -8.26
N PRO A 116 6.01 -6.90 -9.21
CA PRO A 116 4.74 -6.19 -8.99
C PRO A 116 3.65 -7.15 -8.49
N ILE A 117 2.78 -6.67 -7.62
CA ILE A 117 1.60 -7.42 -7.20
C ILE A 117 0.49 -7.10 -8.20
N ASN A 118 0.13 -8.06 -9.05
CA ASN A 118 -0.88 -7.87 -10.09
C ASN A 118 -2.29 -8.09 -9.56
N GLU A 119 -2.45 -8.99 -8.60
CA GLU A 119 -3.76 -9.37 -8.05
C GLU A 119 -3.75 -9.28 -6.52
N VAL A 120 -4.84 -8.75 -5.98
CA VAL A 120 -5.10 -8.74 -4.54
C VAL A 120 -6.46 -9.37 -4.32
N TRP A 121 -6.47 -10.50 -3.65
CA TRP A 121 -7.69 -11.21 -3.28
C TRP A 121 -8.17 -10.74 -1.91
N LEU A 122 -9.41 -10.26 -1.84
CA LEU A 122 -10.03 -9.87 -0.56
C LEU A 122 -10.42 -11.10 0.27
N ASN A 123 -11.00 -12.10 -0.38
CA ASN A 123 -11.34 -13.40 0.19
C ASN A 123 -10.88 -14.49 -0.78
N PRO A 124 -9.59 -14.88 -0.75
CA PRO A 124 -9.11 -15.89 -1.68
C PRO A 124 -9.81 -17.22 -1.45
N PRO A 125 -10.21 -17.94 -2.52
CA PRO A 125 -10.68 -19.30 -2.41
C PRO A 125 -9.66 -20.19 -1.68
N LYS A 126 -10.12 -21.23 -0.98
CA LYS A 126 -9.23 -22.12 -0.19
C LYS A 126 -8.10 -22.74 -1.02
N GLU A 127 -8.32 -22.95 -2.30
CA GLU A 127 -7.34 -23.46 -3.28
C GLU A 127 -6.14 -22.52 -3.40
N HIS A 128 -6.36 -21.22 -3.57
CA HIS A 128 -5.29 -20.21 -3.64
C HIS A 128 -4.50 -20.05 -2.32
N ILE A 129 -5.14 -20.30 -1.18
CA ILE A 129 -4.45 -20.27 0.11
C ILE A 129 -3.45 -21.42 0.17
N ASN A 130 -3.82 -22.63 -0.24
CA ASN A 130 -2.96 -23.80 -0.24
C ASN A 130 -1.77 -23.66 -1.20
N GLU A 131 -1.96 -23.11 -2.40
CA GLU A 131 -0.87 -22.82 -3.34
C GLU A 131 0.12 -21.83 -2.77
N SER A 132 -0.37 -20.75 -2.14
CA SER A 132 0.50 -19.74 -1.54
C SER A 132 1.30 -20.24 -0.33
N ILE A 133 0.77 -21.22 0.42
CA ILE A 133 1.46 -21.90 1.53
C ILE A 133 2.55 -22.83 0.96
N ASN A 134 2.23 -23.62 -0.05
CA ASN A 134 3.17 -24.54 -0.68
C ASN A 134 4.36 -23.79 -1.32
N LEU A 135 4.12 -22.65 -1.99
CA LEU A 135 5.17 -21.80 -2.54
C LEU A 135 6.08 -21.18 -1.47
N LYS A 136 5.55 -20.89 -0.27
CA LYS A 136 6.35 -20.37 0.84
C LYS A 136 7.16 -21.45 1.55
N GLN A 137 6.74 -22.71 1.50
CA GLN A 137 7.47 -23.84 2.06
C GLN A 137 8.57 -24.37 1.12
N ALA A 138 8.45 -24.10 -0.18
CA ALA A 138 9.41 -24.51 -1.20
C ALA A 138 10.53 -23.48 -1.46
N ALA A 139 10.49 -22.29 -0.81
CA ALA A 139 11.46 -21.20 -0.94
C ALA A 139 12.32 -21.04 0.30
#